data_25e6894fb931e4902efff689ce1d03c4
#
_entry.id   25e6894fb931e4902efff689ce1d03c4
#
_cell.length_a   1.000
_cell.length_b   1.000
_cell.length_c   1.000
_cell.angle_alpha   90.00
_cell.angle_beta   90.00
_cell.angle_gamma   90.00
#
_symmetry.space_group_name_H-M   'P 1'
#
loop_
_entity.id
_entity.type
_entity.pdbx_description
1 polymer ?
#
loop_
_entity_poly.entity_id
_entity_poly.type
_entity_poly.pdbx_seq_one_letter_code
_entity_poly.pdbx_strand_id
1 'polypeptide(L)'
;MNEFYEKLDELYQAGDLKAVEDFMLDAIAGTGVQSPERAGLLNELGGFYRGVSRYPESEETFRKSLDLFESIDMGATPEYATVLLNLAGLYRIKGDADKAIDLFFGAMKKLEDAGAYDSYAYVSILNNLALAYQTKDEPEQALEYATKALEKMRAGLGSEHEIASSLNNLAAIRFRLGELDAADSLVSEALEIYDAMEESNVHHAAALTTKAVLMCRRGDYNDSLIGFRRALELTGRFFGENIEFAICKRNISEVCEMLGDIPLAVAELSDSLRIMEKLLGPDHPSVITTQEKLEKLMRSAERKGLRVRE
;
A
#
# COMPACT_ATOMS: atom_id res chain seq x y z
N MET A 1 21.93 17.88 8.43
CA MET A 1 20.90 16.85 8.07
C MET A 1 19.72 16.87 9.02
N ASN A 2 19.86 16.79 10.37
CA ASN A 2 18.70 16.83 11.28
C ASN A 2 17.81 18.07 11.08
N GLU A 3 18.39 19.27 11.01
CA GLU A 3 17.65 20.52 10.79
C GLU A 3 16.89 20.54 9.44
N PHE A 4 17.40 19.87 8.41
CA PHE A 4 16.74 19.74 7.13
C PHE A 4 15.44 18.93 7.26
N TYR A 5 15.51 17.75 7.90
CA TYR A 5 14.33 16.90 8.08
C TYR A 5 13.30 17.49 9.06
N GLU A 6 13.76 18.13 10.15
CA GLU A 6 12.87 18.87 11.08
C GLU A 6 12.08 19.96 10.34
N LYS A 7 12.76 20.74 9.49
CA LYS A 7 12.09 21.78 8.70
C LYS A 7 11.15 21.21 7.65
N LEU A 8 11.53 20.09 7.03
CA LEU A 8 10.72 19.39 6.06
C LEU A 8 9.42 18.87 6.69
N ASP A 9 9.52 18.29 7.90
CA ASP A 9 8.36 17.79 8.66
C ASP A 9 7.40 18.93 9.04
N GLU A 10 7.92 20.08 9.48
CA GLU A 10 7.10 21.28 9.75
C GLU A 10 6.30 21.71 8.50
N LEU A 11 6.93 21.71 7.32
CA LEU A 11 6.29 22.12 6.08
C LEU A 11 5.23 21.09 5.64
N TYR A 12 5.48 19.80 5.82
CA TYR A 12 4.49 18.76 5.56
C TYR A 12 3.29 18.88 6.51
N GLN A 13 3.51 19.14 7.79
CA GLN A 13 2.45 19.36 8.77
C GLN A 13 1.60 20.60 8.44
N ALA A 14 2.22 21.64 7.87
CA ALA A 14 1.51 22.84 7.41
C ALA A 14 0.68 22.59 6.14
N GLY A 15 0.90 21.47 5.43
CA GLY A 15 0.19 21.12 4.19
C GLY A 15 0.58 21.98 2.98
N ASP A 16 1.63 22.79 3.07
CA ASP A 16 2.10 23.64 1.97
C ASP A 16 3.09 22.89 1.07
N LEU A 17 2.55 22.10 0.16
CA LEU A 17 3.35 21.30 -0.78
C LEU A 17 4.26 22.15 -1.69
N LYS A 18 3.90 23.42 -1.94
CA LYS A 18 4.76 24.31 -2.72
C LYS A 18 5.97 24.75 -1.88
N ALA A 19 5.78 25.09 -0.62
CA ALA A 19 6.88 25.43 0.27
C ALA A 19 7.82 24.24 0.49
N VAL A 20 7.30 23.00 0.53
CA VAL A 20 8.10 21.76 0.56
C VAL A 20 8.99 21.67 -0.68
N GLU A 21 8.43 21.83 -1.87
CA GLU A 21 9.18 21.78 -3.15
C GLU A 21 10.27 22.86 -3.19
N ASP A 22 9.89 24.11 -2.92
CA ASP A 22 10.81 25.26 -2.96
C ASP A 22 11.97 25.06 -1.95
N PHE A 23 11.69 24.59 -0.73
CA PHE A 23 12.71 24.29 0.28
C PHE A 23 13.69 23.18 -0.17
N MET A 24 13.18 22.10 -0.78
CA MET A 24 14.03 21.02 -1.29
C MET A 24 14.91 21.51 -2.46
N LEU A 25 14.37 22.31 -3.37
CA LEU A 25 15.12 22.88 -4.50
C LEU A 25 16.23 23.83 -4.02
N ASP A 26 15.96 24.67 -3.02
CA ASP A 26 16.94 25.57 -2.42
C ASP A 26 18.06 24.79 -1.71
N ALA A 27 17.70 23.72 -0.99
CA ALA A 27 18.68 22.83 -0.37
C ALA A 27 19.60 22.18 -1.43
N ILE A 28 19.03 21.68 -2.54
CA ILE A 28 19.80 21.12 -3.66
C ILE A 28 20.73 22.18 -4.28
N ALA A 29 20.24 23.43 -4.46
CA ALA A 29 21.02 24.52 -5.01
C ALA A 29 22.20 24.90 -4.12
N GLY A 30 22.06 24.75 -2.80
CA GLY A 30 23.11 25.02 -1.81
C GLY A 30 24.22 23.96 -1.74
N THR A 31 24.07 22.80 -2.40
CA THR A 31 25.08 21.73 -2.40
C THR A 31 26.07 21.82 -3.57
N GLY A 32 27.24 21.18 -3.42
CA GLY A 32 28.22 21.04 -4.50
C GLY A 32 27.62 20.27 -5.69
N VAL A 33 27.97 20.71 -6.91
CA VAL A 33 27.40 20.14 -8.15
C VAL A 33 27.66 18.63 -8.27
N GLN A 34 28.84 18.17 -7.84
CA GLN A 34 29.24 16.76 -7.82
C GLN A 34 29.46 16.32 -6.36
N SER A 35 28.37 16.15 -5.64
CA SER A 35 28.43 15.73 -4.24
C SER A 35 27.41 14.61 -3.94
N PRO A 36 27.76 13.65 -3.05
CA PRO A 36 26.81 12.65 -2.57
C PRO A 36 25.57 13.25 -1.92
N GLU A 37 25.75 14.38 -1.23
CA GLU A 37 24.66 15.12 -0.58
C GLU A 37 23.62 15.58 -1.61
N ARG A 38 24.07 16.16 -2.74
CA ARG A 38 23.17 16.56 -3.83
C ARG A 38 22.41 15.37 -4.40
N ALA A 39 23.08 14.23 -4.60
CA ALA A 39 22.44 13.03 -5.10
C ALA A 39 21.39 12.51 -4.11
N GLY A 40 21.68 12.53 -2.81
CA GLY A 40 20.71 12.18 -1.77
C GLY A 40 19.49 13.10 -1.75
N LEU A 41 19.69 14.43 -1.82
CA LEU A 41 18.58 15.40 -1.88
C LEU A 41 17.74 15.25 -3.16
N LEU A 42 18.34 14.90 -4.30
CA LEU A 42 17.60 14.54 -5.52
C LEU A 42 16.74 13.29 -5.30
N ASN A 43 17.23 12.29 -4.56
CA ASN A 43 16.42 11.13 -4.20
C ASN A 43 15.20 11.54 -3.35
N GLU A 44 15.38 12.38 -2.34
CA GLU A 44 14.29 12.89 -1.51
C GLU A 44 13.25 13.66 -2.36
N LEU A 45 13.71 14.55 -3.25
CA LEU A 45 12.83 15.30 -4.15
C LEU A 45 12.07 14.36 -5.12
N GLY A 46 12.72 13.32 -5.61
CA GLY A 46 12.08 12.27 -6.41
C GLY A 46 10.96 11.57 -5.64
N GLY A 47 11.19 11.27 -4.35
CA GLY A 47 10.22 10.73 -3.42
C GLY A 47 9.02 11.67 -3.20
N PHE A 48 9.29 12.95 -3.00
CA PHE A 48 8.26 13.98 -2.89
C PHE A 48 7.37 14.02 -4.14
N TYR A 49 7.97 14.12 -5.34
CA TYR A 49 7.20 14.12 -6.59
C TYR A 49 6.36 12.86 -6.78
N ARG A 50 6.86 11.70 -6.36
CA ARG A 50 6.07 10.45 -6.34
C ARG A 50 4.88 10.56 -5.41
N GLY A 51 5.07 11.11 -4.21
CA GLY A 51 4.03 11.30 -3.20
C GLY A 51 2.89 12.23 -3.67
N VAL A 52 3.22 13.25 -4.46
CA VAL A 52 2.23 14.18 -5.03
C VAL A 52 1.77 13.79 -6.44
N SER A 53 2.02 12.55 -6.87
CA SER A 53 1.61 11.97 -8.16
C SER A 53 2.19 12.67 -9.41
N ARG A 54 3.27 13.41 -9.25
CA ARG A 54 4.04 14.02 -10.35
C ARG A 54 5.07 13.00 -10.86
N TYR A 55 4.59 11.92 -11.45
CA TYR A 55 5.40 10.75 -11.81
C TYR A 55 6.49 11.02 -12.86
N PRO A 56 6.28 11.86 -13.90
CA PRO A 56 7.34 12.21 -14.85
C PRO A 56 8.52 12.92 -14.17
N GLU A 57 8.23 13.90 -13.31
CA GLU A 57 9.26 14.66 -12.58
C GLU A 57 9.97 13.77 -11.54
N SER A 58 9.24 12.88 -10.90
CA SER A 58 9.80 11.87 -9.98
C SER A 58 10.82 10.99 -10.70
N GLU A 59 10.45 10.42 -11.86
CA GLU A 59 11.33 9.57 -12.66
C GLU A 59 12.61 10.31 -13.11
N GLU A 60 12.44 11.53 -13.65
CA GLU A 60 13.57 12.34 -14.07
C GLU A 60 14.52 12.65 -12.92
N THR A 61 13.97 12.97 -11.74
CA THR A 61 14.75 13.34 -10.56
C THR A 61 15.51 12.14 -9.98
N PHE A 62 14.88 10.97 -9.90
CA PHE A 62 15.58 9.74 -9.51
C PHE A 62 16.71 9.38 -10.48
N ARG A 63 16.49 9.54 -11.80
CA ARG A 63 17.56 9.31 -12.80
C ARG A 63 18.71 10.29 -12.63
N LYS A 64 18.44 11.57 -12.41
CA LYS A 64 19.49 12.57 -12.10
C LYS A 64 20.29 12.20 -10.85
N SER A 65 19.64 11.64 -9.83
CA SER A 65 20.32 11.15 -8.64
C SER A 65 21.25 9.97 -8.96
N LEU A 66 20.77 8.98 -9.74
CA LEU A 66 21.58 7.83 -10.17
C LEU A 66 22.77 8.26 -11.02
N ASP A 67 22.54 9.09 -12.03
CA ASP A 67 23.60 9.62 -12.92
C ASP A 67 24.67 10.37 -12.11
N LEU A 68 24.26 11.12 -11.10
CA LEU A 68 25.18 11.85 -10.23
C LEU A 68 26.01 10.88 -9.38
N PHE A 69 25.39 9.88 -8.73
CA PHE A 69 26.14 8.85 -7.99
C PHE A 69 27.14 8.11 -8.88
N GLU A 70 26.76 7.78 -10.12
CA GLU A 70 27.70 7.15 -11.07
C GLU A 70 28.84 8.08 -11.44
N SER A 71 28.57 9.38 -11.66
CA SER A 71 29.59 10.37 -12.05
C SER A 71 30.66 10.64 -10.98
N ILE A 72 30.37 10.27 -9.72
CA ILE A 72 31.28 10.41 -8.58
C ILE A 72 31.76 9.05 -8.04
N ASP A 73 31.72 8.00 -8.88
CA ASP A 73 32.16 6.65 -8.56
C ASP A 73 31.43 5.97 -7.37
N MET A 74 30.20 6.38 -7.09
CA MET A 74 29.37 5.81 -6.02
C MET A 74 28.26 4.88 -6.52
N GLY A 75 28.31 4.40 -7.75
CA GLY A 75 27.31 3.50 -8.35
C GLY A 75 27.25 2.08 -7.75
N ALA A 76 28.10 1.76 -6.77
CA ALA A 76 28.09 0.48 -6.05
C ALA A 76 27.74 0.62 -4.56
N THR A 77 27.26 1.79 -4.12
CA THR A 77 26.99 2.07 -2.72
C THR A 77 25.55 1.73 -2.31
N PRO A 78 25.28 1.53 -1.02
CA PRO A 78 23.91 1.36 -0.51
C PRO A 78 22.98 2.54 -0.82
N GLU A 79 23.52 3.77 -0.87
CA GLU A 79 22.77 4.97 -1.24
C GLU A 79 22.27 4.91 -2.68
N TYR A 80 23.12 4.47 -3.62
CA TYR A 80 22.71 4.22 -5.00
C TYR A 80 21.60 3.16 -5.07
N ALA A 81 21.75 2.06 -4.32
CA ALA A 81 20.73 1.01 -4.24
C ALA A 81 19.39 1.54 -3.70
N THR A 82 19.41 2.49 -2.76
CA THR A 82 18.22 3.14 -2.24
C THR A 82 17.51 3.97 -3.33
N VAL A 83 18.24 4.64 -4.19
CA VAL A 83 17.63 5.36 -5.32
C VAL A 83 16.99 4.38 -6.32
N LEU A 84 17.67 3.27 -6.63
CA LEU A 84 17.10 2.21 -7.47
C LEU A 84 15.81 1.64 -6.87
N LEU A 85 15.80 1.36 -5.56
CA LEU A 85 14.61 0.91 -4.82
C LEU A 85 13.45 1.91 -4.96
N ASN A 86 13.73 3.21 -4.82
CA ASN A 86 12.71 4.26 -4.93
C ASN A 86 12.18 4.40 -6.36
N LEU A 87 13.05 4.32 -7.37
CA LEU A 87 12.67 4.32 -8.78
C LEU A 87 11.85 3.08 -9.14
N ALA A 88 12.23 1.91 -8.62
CA ALA A 88 11.45 0.68 -8.77
C ALA A 88 10.04 0.80 -8.17
N GLY A 89 9.94 1.40 -6.98
CA GLY A 89 8.68 1.72 -6.34
C GLY A 89 7.78 2.64 -7.18
N LEU A 90 8.37 3.61 -7.88
CA LEU A 90 7.64 4.46 -8.83
C LEU A 90 7.07 3.64 -9.99
N TYR A 91 7.85 2.74 -10.62
CA TYR A 91 7.36 1.91 -11.71
C TYR A 91 6.26 0.95 -11.26
N ARG A 92 6.35 0.39 -10.04
CA ARG A 92 5.28 -0.41 -9.45
C ARG A 92 3.97 0.38 -9.33
N ILE A 93 4.02 1.63 -8.85
CA ILE A 93 2.84 2.51 -8.75
C ILE A 93 2.27 2.86 -10.14
N LYS A 94 3.13 3.02 -11.14
CA LYS A 94 2.72 3.25 -12.54
C LYS A 94 2.13 2.00 -13.21
N GLY A 95 2.15 0.82 -12.56
CA GLY A 95 1.66 -0.44 -13.09
C GLY A 95 2.66 -1.19 -13.98
N ASP A 96 3.89 -0.71 -14.12
CA ASP A 96 4.97 -1.37 -14.86
C ASP A 96 5.73 -2.33 -13.92
N ALA A 97 5.08 -3.45 -13.61
CA ALA A 97 5.59 -4.42 -12.65
C ALA A 97 6.88 -5.10 -13.11
N ASP A 98 7.04 -5.36 -14.41
CA ASP A 98 8.26 -6.01 -14.93
C ASP A 98 9.48 -5.12 -14.72
N LYS A 99 9.38 -3.85 -15.08
CA LYS A 99 10.46 -2.88 -14.89
C LYS A 99 10.76 -2.63 -13.40
N ALA A 100 9.73 -2.62 -12.57
CA ALA A 100 9.92 -2.52 -11.13
C ALA A 100 10.71 -3.71 -10.58
N ILE A 101 10.39 -4.93 -10.98
CA ILE A 101 11.07 -6.16 -10.55
C ILE A 101 12.54 -6.13 -10.98
N ASP A 102 12.84 -5.78 -12.24
CA ASP A 102 14.22 -5.68 -12.72
C ASP A 102 15.06 -4.68 -11.91
N LEU A 103 14.49 -3.52 -11.58
CA LEU A 103 15.15 -2.51 -10.76
C LEU A 103 15.31 -2.95 -9.30
N PHE A 104 14.33 -3.65 -8.72
CA PHE A 104 14.44 -4.23 -7.37
C PHE A 104 15.57 -5.26 -7.31
N PHE A 105 15.70 -6.14 -8.30
CA PHE A 105 16.83 -7.07 -8.36
C PHE A 105 18.16 -6.36 -8.54
N GLY A 106 18.21 -5.29 -9.35
CA GLY A 106 19.38 -4.45 -9.47
C GLY A 106 19.81 -3.83 -8.14
N ALA A 107 18.86 -3.27 -7.40
CA ALA A 107 19.09 -2.70 -6.07
C ALA A 107 19.53 -3.77 -5.06
N MET A 108 18.86 -4.92 -5.05
CA MET A 108 19.19 -6.06 -4.18
C MET A 108 20.64 -6.51 -4.39
N LYS A 109 21.04 -6.69 -5.64
CA LYS A 109 22.41 -7.08 -5.98
C LYS A 109 23.44 -6.06 -5.50
N LYS A 110 23.16 -4.76 -5.62
CA LYS A 110 24.06 -3.70 -5.13
C LYS A 110 24.25 -3.77 -3.62
N LEU A 111 23.15 -4.04 -2.87
CA LEU A 111 23.23 -4.21 -1.42
C LEU A 111 24.00 -5.50 -1.03
N GLU A 112 23.81 -6.58 -1.77
CA GLU A 112 24.55 -7.84 -1.56
C GLU A 112 26.04 -7.66 -1.80
N ASP A 113 26.41 -7.03 -2.92
CA ASP A 113 27.80 -6.73 -3.28
C ASP A 113 28.47 -5.80 -2.23
N ALA A 114 27.69 -4.91 -1.59
CA ALA A 114 28.14 -4.06 -0.50
C ALA A 114 28.12 -4.74 0.89
N GLY A 115 27.70 -6.00 0.98
CA GLY A 115 27.54 -6.73 2.26
C GLY A 115 26.39 -6.22 3.13
N ALA A 116 25.43 -5.47 2.56
CA ALA A 116 24.31 -4.82 3.23
C ALA A 116 22.99 -5.61 3.16
N TYR A 117 23.06 -6.95 3.07
CA TYR A 117 21.91 -7.85 2.99
C TYR A 117 21.09 -7.93 4.30
N ASP A 118 21.62 -7.40 5.42
CA ASP A 118 20.91 -7.24 6.69
C ASP A 118 20.60 -5.76 6.97
N SER A 119 20.15 -5.05 5.94
CA SER A 119 19.73 -3.65 6.05
C SER A 119 18.21 -3.50 5.88
N TYR A 120 17.67 -2.40 6.42
CA TYR A 120 16.28 -2.02 6.21
C TYR A 120 15.93 -1.89 4.72
N ALA A 121 16.86 -1.34 3.91
CA ALA A 121 16.67 -1.22 2.47
C ALA A 121 16.49 -2.59 1.78
N TYR A 122 17.25 -3.61 2.21
CA TYR A 122 17.11 -4.97 1.69
C TYR A 122 15.74 -5.58 2.01
N VAL A 123 15.26 -5.41 3.25
CA VAL A 123 13.92 -5.85 3.67
C VAL A 123 12.83 -5.11 2.89
N SER A 124 13.00 -3.80 2.67
CA SER A 124 12.08 -3.01 1.85
C SER A 124 12.01 -3.51 0.40
N ILE A 125 13.14 -3.92 -0.19
CA ILE A 125 13.15 -4.52 -1.53
C ILE A 125 12.36 -5.83 -1.54
N LEU A 126 12.58 -6.72 -0.56
CA LEU A 126 11.84 -7.99 -0.47
C LEU A 126 10.33 -7.78 -0.39
N ASN A 127 9.88 -6.84 0.44
CA ASN A 127 8.46 -6.49 0.53
C ASN A 127 7.90 -5.93 -0.78
N ASN A 128 8.64 -5.05 -1.45
CA ASN A 128 8.21 -4.47 -2.71
C ASN A 128 8.22 -5.48 -3.86
N LEU A 129 9.15 -6.45 -3.88
CA LEU A 129 9.10 -7.59 -4.81
C LEU A 129 7.84 -8.42 -4.59
N ALA A 130 7.49 -8.74 -3.34
CA ALA A 130 6.26 -9.46 -3.04
C ALA A 130 5.01 -8.73 -3.58
N LEU A 131 4.94 -7.41 -3.40
CA LEU A 131 3.84 -6.58 -3.94
C LEU A 131 3.84 -6.53 -5.48
N ALA A 132 5.02 -6.45 -6.11
CA ALA A 132 5.14 -6.44 -7.56
C ALA A 132 4.68 -7.78 -8.19
N TYR A 133 5.06 -8.90 -7.58
CA TYR A 133 4.61 -10.23 -8.00
C TYR A 133 3.10 -10.44 -7.75
N GLN A 134 2.54 -9.87 -6.67
CA GLN A 134 1.08 -9.86 -6.50
C GLN A 134 0.37 -9.11 -7.63
N THR A 135 0.93 -7.98 -8.09
CA THR A 135 0.38 -7.19 -9.21
C THR A 135 0.41 -7.99 -10.52
N LYS A 136 1.42 -8.85 -10.72
CA LYS A 136 1.54 -9.74 -11.87
C LYS A 136 0.66 -11.00 -11.78
N ASP A 137 -0.06 -11.20 -10.69
CA ASP A 137 -0.81 -12.43 -10.41
C ASP A 137 0.09 -13.68 -10.31
N GLU A 138 1.29 -13.51 -9.74
CA GLU A 138 2.29 -14.54 -9.49
C GLU A 138 2.43 -14.79 -7.97
N PRO A 139 1.44 -15.44 -7.32
CA PRO A 139 1.35 -15.51 -5.86
C PRO A 139 2.44 -16.37 -5.21
N GLU A 140 3.01 -17.34 -5.92
CA GLU A 140 4.09 -18.20 -5.40
C GLU A 140 5.38 -17.39 -5.20
N GLN A 141 5.76 -16.55 -6.19
CA GLN A 141 6.90 -15.65 -6.07
C GLN A 141 6.65 -14.57 -5.00
N ALA A 142 5.43 -14.02 -4.97
CA ALA A 142 5.04 -13.09 -3.92
C ALA A 142 5.19 -13.71 -2.53
N LEU A 143 4.80 -14.98 -2.35
CA LEU A 143 4.94 -15.72 -1.10
C LEU A 143 6.41 -15.87 -0.69
N GLU A 144 7.27 -16.24 -1.63
CA GLU A 144 8.71 -16.41 -1.37
C GLU A 144 9.33 -15.12 -0.80
N TYR A 145 9.12 -13.98 -1.48
CA TYR A 145 9.71 -12.71 -1.06
C TYR A 145 9.09 -12.15 0.21
N ALA A 146 7.77 -12.27 0.40
CA ALA A 146 7.10 -11.86 1.63
C ALA A 146 7.58 -12.66 2.84
N THR A 147 7.79 -13.98 2.68
CA THR A 147 8.32 -14.84 3.75
C THR A 147 9.74 -14.43 4.15
N LYS A 148 10.64 -14.22 3.18
CA LYS A 148 12.01 -13.74 3.42
C LYS A 148 12.03 -12.38 4.12
N ALA A 149 11.13 -11.47 3.74
CA ALA A 149 11.00 -10.17 4.39
C ALA A 149 10.61 -10.31 5.86
N LEU A 150 9.57 -11.09 6.14
CA LEU A 150 9.08 -11.34 7.51
C LEU A 150 10.16 -12.00 8.39
N GLU A 151 10.90 -12.99 7.88
CA GLU A 151 12.00 -13.64 8.60
C GLU A 151 13.06 -12.62 9.03
N LYS A 152 13.47 -11.72 8.11
CA LYS A 152 14.46 -10.68 8.43
C LYS A 152 13.93 -9.64 9.41
N MET A 153 12.66 -9.24 9.30
CA MET A 153 12.03 -8.33 10.26
C MET A 153 12.01 -8.93 11.67
N ARG A 154 11.63 -10.20 11.79
CA ARG A 154 11.63 -10.93 13.08
C ARG A 154 13.05 -11.11 13.65
N ALA A 155 14.07 -11.15 12.81
CA ALA A 155 15.48 -11.21 13.23
C ALA A 155 16.01 -9.86 13.78
N GLY A 156 15.18 -8.84 13.90
CA GLY A 156 15.52 -7.55 14.54
C GLY A 156 15.62 -6.37 13.56
N LEU A 157 15.26 -6.57 12.28
CA LEU A 157 15.27 -5.49 11.27
C LEU A 157 13.92 -4.78 11.13
N GLY A 158 12.91 -5.17 11.88
CA GLY A 158 11.58 -4.57 11.81
C GLY A 158 11.01 -4.18 13.17
N SER A 159 10.20 -3.14 13.20
CA SER A 159 9.34 -2.80 14.33
C SER A 159 8.14 -3.75 14.39
N GLU A 160 7.47 -3.81 15.54
CA GLU A 160 6.23 -4.59 15.71
C GLU A 160 5.16 -4.21 14.67
N HIS A 161 5.03 -2.91 14.39
CA HIS A 161 4.13 -2.41 13.35
C HIS A 161 4.44 -2.96 11.95
N GLU A 162 5.72 -2.99 11.56
CA GLU A 162 6.15 -3.50 10.27
C GLU A 162 5.98 -5.02 10.19
N ILE A 163 6.24 -5.74 11.28
CA ILE A 163 5.99 -7.19 11.39
C ILE A 163 4.50 -7.46 11.20
N ALA A 164 3.62 -6.76 11.91
CA ALA A 164 2.17 -6.93 11.79
C ALA A 164 1.66 -6.61 10.36
N SER A 165 2.18 -5.55 9.74
CA SER A 165 1.86 -5.20 8.35
C SER A 165 2.32 -6.28 7.37
N SER A 166 3.52 -6.83 7.56
CA SER A 166 4.06 -7.91 6.73
C SER A 166 3.26 -9.21 6.90
N LEU A 167 2.85 -9.54 8.13
CA LEU A 167 1.97 -10.69 8.42
C LEU A 167 0.64 -10.57 7.69
N ASN A 168 0.00 -9.39 7.71
CA ASN A 168 -1.24 -9.16 6.96
C ASN A 168 -1.05 -9.29 5.45
N ASN A 169 0.06 -8.79 4.90
CA ASN A 169 0.37 -8.96 3.47
C ASN A 169 0.56 -10.43 3.11
N LEU A 170 1.27 -11.18 3.96
CA LEU A 170 1.48 -12.61 3.78
C LEU A 170 0.16 -13.39 3.88
N ALA A 171 -0.74 -13.00 4.81
CA ALA A 171 -2.08 -13.56 4.91
C ALA A 171 -2.89 -13.37 3.62
N ALA A 172 -2.83 -12.18 3.01
CA ALA A 172 -3.50 -11.90 1.74
C ALA A 172 -2.95 -12.77 0.60
N ILE A 173 -1.65 -13.02 0.54
CA ILE A 173 -1.03 -13.93 -0.44
C ILE A 173 -1.51 -15.37 -0.22
N ARG A 174 -1.47 -15.87 1.02
CA ARG A 174 -1.95 -17.21 1.39
C ARG A 174 -3.43 -17.41 1.05
N PHE A 175 -4.23 -16.37 1.29
CA PHE A 175 -5.64 -16.37 0.90
C PHE A 175 -5.83 -16.56 -0.61
N ARG A 176 -5.04 -15.86 -1.44
CA ARG A 176 -5.08 -16.00 -2.92
C ARG A 176 -4.68 -17.41 -3.38
N LEU A 177 -3.76 -18.06 -2.66
CA LEU A 177 -3.36 -19.45 -2.87
C LEU A 177 -4.40 -20.46 -2.38
N GLY A 178 -5.50 -20.01 -1.73
CA GLY A 178 -6.53 -20.87 -1.17
C GLY A 178 -6.18 -21.51 0.18
N GLU A 179 -5.08 -21.09 0.79
CA GLU A 179 -4.55 -21.61 2.06
C GLU A 179 -5.22 -20.86 3.23
N LEU A 180 -6.54 -21.04 3.39
CA LEU A 180 -7.36 -20.26 4.32
C LEU A 180 -6.91 -20.34 5.78
N ASP A 181 -6.49 -21.52 6.26
CA ASP A 181 -6.07 -21.69 7.66
C ASP A 181 -4.72 -21.01 7.94
N ALA A 182 -3.78 -21.09 6.99
CA ALA A 182 -2.52 -20.38 7.09
C ALA A 182 -2.72 -18.86 7.05
N ALA A 183 -3.59 -18.36 6.15
CA ALA A 183 -3.94 -16.96 6.08
C ALA A 183 -4.58 -16.46 7.39
N ASP A 184 -5.48 -17.26 7.97
CA ASP A 184 -6.16 -16.94 9.22
C ASP A 184 -5.21 -16.84 10.41
N SER A 185 -4.27 -17.77 10.52
CA SER A 185 -3.24 -17.75 11.57
C SER A 185 -2.39 -16.46 11.48
N LEU A 186 -1.94 -16.11 10.27
CA LEU A 186 -1.08 -14.94 10.05
C LEU A 186 -1.81 -13.62 10.36
N VAL A 187 -3.05 -13.47 9.88
CA VAL A 187 -3.80 -12.24 10.16
C VAL A 187 -4.22 -12.13 11.62
N SER A 188 -4.44 -13.26 12.31
CA SER A 188 -4.71 -13.27 13.76
C SER A 188 -3.50 -12.79 14.55
N GLU A 189 -2.29 -13.27 14.22
CA GLU A 189 -1.04 -12.78 14.80
C GLU A 189 -0.85 -11.27 14.53
N ALA A 190 -1.13 -10.80 13.32
CA ALA A 190 -1.07 -9.37 13.00
C ALA A 190 -2.03 -8.54 13.88
N LEU A 191 -3.26 -9.04 14.07
CA LEU A 191 -4.26 -8.35 14.91
C LEU A 191 -3.88 -8.34 16.38
N GLU A 192 -3.30 -9.42 16.91
CA GLU A 192 -2.77 -9.47 18.30
C GLU A 192 -1.71 -8.38 18.52
N ILE A 193 -0.80 -8.18 17.56
CA ILE A 193 0.20 -7.12 17.65
C ILE A 193 -0.47 -5.74 17.60
N TYR A 194 -1.41 -5.50 16.66
CA TYR A 194 -2.10 -4.21 16.55
C TYR A 194 -2.97 -3.90 17.77
N ASP A 195 -3.67 -4.90 18.32
CA ASP A 195 -4.50 -4.73 19.52
C ASP A 195 -3.66 -4.45 20.80
N ALA A 196 -2.38 -4.87 20.82
CA ALA A 196 -1.45 -4.55 21.90
C ALA A 196 -0.83 -3.14 21.79
N MET A 197 -0.94 -2.50 20.62
CA MET A 197 -0.44 -1.14 20.43
C MET A 197 -1.43 -0.11 21.02
N GLU A 198 -0.91 0.95 21.64
CA GLU A 198 -1.75 2.01 22.26
C GLU A 198 -2.59 2.77 21.23
N GLU A 199 -2.14 2.84 19.98
CA GLU A 199 -2.81 3.58 18.92
C GLU A 199 -3.17 2.66 17.75
N SER A 200 -4.47 2.63 17.41
CA SER A 200 -4.92 2.01 16.16
C SER A 200 -4.45 2.83 14.96
N ASN A 201 -4.19 2.16 13.85
CA ASN A 201 -3.73 2.79 12.61
C ASN A 201 -4.42 2.17 11.38
N VAL A 202 -4.08 2.66 10.21
CA VAL A 202 -4.65 2.21 8.93
C VAL A 202 -4.34 0.76 8.59
N HIS A 203 -3.17 0.27 8.99
CA HIS A 203 -2.77 -1.12 8.76
C HIS A 203 -3.57 -2.07 9.65
N HIS A 204 -3.98 -1.62 10.85
CA HIS A 204 -4.94 -2.35 11.69
C HIS A 204 -6.29 -2.50 10.96
N ALA A 205 -6.83 -1.44 10.34
CA ALA A 205 -8.06 -1.53 9.55
C ALA A 205 -7.92 -2.51 8.37
N ALA A 206 -6.77 -2.53 7.70
CA ALA A 206 -6.49 -3.48 6.62
C ALA A 206 -6.45 -4.94 7.13
N ALA A 207 -5.84 -5.20 8.28
CA ALA A 207 -5.82 -6.52 8.89
C ALA A 207 -7.23 -7.00 9.30
N LEU A 208 -8.05 -6.12 9.89
CA LEU A 208 -9.46 -6.41 10.18
C LEU A 208 -10.24 -6.75 8.90
N THR A 209 -10.00 -6.01 7.81
CA THR A 209 -10.61 -6.30 6.51
C THR A 209 -10.21 -7.68 5.99
N THR A 210 -8.93 -8.03 6.05
CA THR A 210 -8.44 -9.37 5.65
C THR A 210 -9.08 -10.48 6.49
N LYS A 211 -9.16 -10.29 7.81
CA LYS A 211 -9.82 -11.26 8.71
C LYS A 211 -11.30 -11.42 8.39
N ALA A 212 -12.00 -10.31 8.16
CA ALA A 212 -13.43 -10.34 7.80
C ALA A 212 -13.69 -11.04 6.46
N VAL A 213 -12.80 -10.85 5.44
CA VAL A 213 -12.86 -11.59 4.18
C VAL A 213 -12.71 -13.10 4.39
N LEU A 214 -11.76 -13.53 5.24
CA LEU A 214 -11.56 -14.94 5.57
C LEU A 214 -12.80 -15.55 6.26
N MET A 215 -13.38 -14.83 7.23
CA MET A 215 -14.63 -15.24 7.89
C MET A 215 -15.78 -15.38 6.87
N CYS A 216 -15.93 -14.42 5.96
CA CYS A 216 -16.93 -14.48 4.89
C CYS A 216 -16.75 -15.72 4.01
N ARG A 217 -15.52 -16.06 3.66
CA ARG A 217 -15.20 -17.26 2.85
C ARG A 217 -15.50 -18.57 3.59
N ARG A 218 -15.43 -18.58 4.92
CA ARG A 218 -15.82 -19.73 5.77
C ARG A 218 -17.32 -19.84 5.99
N GLY A 219 -18.10 -18.80 5.65
CA GLY A 219 -19.54 -18.73 5.89
C GLY A 219 -19.93 -18.10 7.24
N ASP A 220 -18.95 -17.58 7.99
CA ASP A 220 -19.14 -16.90 9.26
C ASP A 220 -19.59 -15.45 9.04
N TYR A 221 -20.73 -15.27 8.35
CA TYR A 221 -21.17 -13.97 7.82
C TYR A 221 -21.41 -12.92 8.91
N ASN A 222 -21.95 -13.31 10.08
CA ASN A 222 -22.21 -12.35 11.16
C ASN A 222 -20.90 -11.78 11.73
N ASP A 223 -19.90 -12.62 11.97
CA ASP A 223 -18.60 -12.20 12.49
C ASP A 223 -17.83 -11.39 11.44
N SER A 224 -17.94 -11.80 10.16
CA SER A 224 -17.42 -11.03 9.02
C SER A 224 -18.01 -9.61 8.98
N LEU A 225 -19.33 -9.46 9.15
CA LEU A 225 -20.00 -8.15 9.17
C LEU A 225 -19.49 -7.27 10.32
N ILE A 226 -19.29 -7.84 11.50
CA ILE A 226 -18.73 -7.13 12.66
C ILE A 226 -17.31 -6.67 12.35
N GLY A 227 -16.47 -7.54 11.79
CA GLY A 227 -15.10 -7.22 11.40
C GLY A 227 -15.02 -6.09 10.38
N PHE A 228 -15.82 -6.16 9.31
CA PHE A 228 -15.88 -5.08 8.32
C PHE A 228 -16.36 -3.75 8.88
N ARG A 229 -17.35 -3.75 9.78
CA ARG A 229 -17.82 -2.51 10.42
C ARG A 229 -16.74 -1.86 11.28
N ARG A 230 -15.96 -2.67 12.04
CA ARG A 230 -14.82 -2.16 12.80
C ARG A 230 -13.74 -1.59 11.88
N ALA A 231 -13.42 -2.27 10.78
CA ALA A 231 -12.48 -1.78 9.78
C ALA A 231 -12.96 -0.46 9.14
N LEU A 232 -14.25 -0.37 8.80
CA LEU A 232 -14.86 0.83 8.22
C LEU A 232 -14.79 2.02 9.18
N GLU A 233 -15.07 1.81 10.48
CA GLU A 233 -14.97 2.84 11.51
C GLU A 233 -13.54 3.38 11.61
N LEU A 234 -12.54 2.50 11.69
CA LEU A 234 -11.13 2.91 11.76
C LEU A 234 -10.70 3.65 10.48
N THR A 235 -11.04 3.14 9.30
CA THR A 235 -10.71 3.80 8.04
C THR A 235 -11.33 5.19 7.96
N GLY A 236 -12.62 5.31 8.33
CA GLY A 236 -13.33 6.58 8.34
C GLY A 236 -12.73 7.60 9.31
N ARG A 237 -12.26 7.14 10.48
CA ARG A 237 -11.62 7.98 11.50
C ARG A 237 -10.31 8.59 11.01
N PHE A 238 -9.49 7.84 10.25
CA PHE A 238 -8.16 8.28 9.83
C PHE A 238 -8.16 9.04 8.51
N PHE A 239 -9.02 8.65 7.57
CA PHE A 239 -8.96 9.17 6.18
C PHE A 239 -10.29 9.69 5.64
N GLY A 240 -11.38 9.55 6.40
CA GLY A 240 -12.71 9.84 5.86
C GLY A 240 -13.08 8.88 4.73
N GLU A 241 -13.87 9.37 3.78
CA GLU A 241 -14.29 8.61 2.59
C GLU A 241 -13.15 8.53 1.58
N ASN A 242 -12.43 7.42 1.59
CA ASN A 242 -11.39 7.07 0.61
C ASN A 242 -11.73 5.77 -0.14
N ILE A 243 -10.83 5.27 -0.97
CA ILE A 243 -11.05 4.05 -1.77
C ILE A 243 -11.19 2.81 -0.88
N GLU A 244 -10.38 2.67 0.17
CA GLU A 244 -10.46 1.56 1.12
C GLU A 244 -11.79 1.56 1.86
N PHE A 245 -12.30 2.74 2.23
CA PHE A 245 -13.63 2.91 2.83
C PHE A 245 -14.73 2.43 1.88
N ALA A 246 -14.66 2.81 0.60
CA ALA A 246 -15.60 2.35 -0.42
C ALA A 246 -15.52 0.84 -0.67
N ILE A 247 -14.32 0.26 -0.71
CA ILE A 247 -14.11 -1.19 -0.82
C ILE A 247 -14.71 -1.92 0.39
N CYS A 248 -14.51 -1.41 1.59
CA CYS A 248 -15.08 -1.99 2.81
C CYS A 248 -16.61 -1.99 2.76
N LYS A 249 -17.25 -0.89 2.33
CA LYS A 249 -18.70 -0.83 2.11
C LYS A 249 -19.20 -1.85 1.07
N ARG A 250 -18.47 -2.04 -0.02
CA ARG A 250 -18.76 -3.08 -1.02
C ARG A 250 -18.70 -4.49 -0.42
N ASN A 251 -17.72 -4.77 0.43
CA ASN A 251 -17.59 -6.04 1.12
C ASN A 251 -18.75 -6.25 2.14
N ILE A 252 -19.14 -5.21 2.87
CA ILE A 252 -20.34 -5.25 3.74
C ILE A 252 -21.58 -5.58 2.93
N SER A 253 -21.76 -4.96 1.76
CA SER A 253 -22.88 -5.27 0.85
C SER A 253 -22.91 -6.75 0.47
N GLU A 254 -21.75 -7.35 0.14
CA GLU A 254 -21.67 -8.78 -0.18
C GLU A 254 -22.12 -9.67 0.98
N VAL A 255 -21.65 -9.36 2.19
CA VAL A 255 -22.04 -10.10 3.39
C VAL A 255 -23.54 -9.94 3.69
N CYS A 256 -24.10 -8.73 3.54
CA CYS A 256 -25.52 -8.49 3.69
C CYS A 256 -26.36 -9.27 2.66
N GLU A 257 -25.88 -9.37 1.41
CA GLU A 257 -26.52 -10.21 0.38
C GLU A 257 -26.54 -11.69 0.80
N MET A 258 -25.42 -12.22 1.33
CA MET A 258 -25.33 -13.61 1.83
C MET A 258 -26.24 -13.85 3.05
N LEU A 259 -26.42 -12.85 3.90
CA LEU A 259 -27.35 -12.90 5.03
C LEU A 259 -28.83 -12.70 4.61
N GLY A 260 -29.09 -12.35 3.34
CA GLY A 260 -30.42 -12.11 2.80
C GLY A 260 -31.00 -10.72 3.09
N ASP A 261 -30.21 -9.83 3.70
CA ASP A 261 -30.58 -8.42 3.91
C ASP A 261 -30.31 -7.59 2.66
N ILE A 262 -31.12 -7.83 1.63
CA ILE A 262 -30.98 -7.17 0.33
C ILE A 262 -31.14 -5.64 0.42
N PRO A 263 -32.07 -5.06 1.22
CA PRO A 263 -32.16 -3.61 1.35
C PRO A 263 -30.88 -2.97 1.89
N LEU A 264 -30.26 -3.55 2.89
CA LEU A 264 -28.98 -3.05 3.44
C LEU A 264 -27.85 -3.25 2.45
N ALA A 265 -27.80 -4.39 1.76
CA ALA A 265 -26.82 -4.66 0.73
C ALA A 265 -26.84 -3.61 -0.39
N VAL A 266 -28.02 -3.20 -0.86
CA VAL A 266 -28.17 -2.15 -1.87
C VAL A 266 -27.71 -0.79 -1.32
N ALA A 267 -28.07 -0.43 -0.09
CA ALA A 267 -27.67 0.83 0.51
C ALA A 267 -26.14 0.95 0.62
N GLU A 268 -25.46 -0.10 1.13
CA GLU A 268 -24.01 -0.10 1.27
C GLU A 268 -23.29 -0.08 -0.08
N LEU A 269 -23.83 -0.77 -1.11
CA LEU A 269 -23.24 -0.78 -2.44
C LEU A 269 -23.45 0.56 -3.17
N SER A 270 -24.59 1.22 -2.98
CA SER A 270 -24.86 2.55 -3.51
C SER A 270 -23.90 3.60 -2.93
N ASP A 271 -23.66 3.55 -1.63
CA ASP A 271 -22.70 4.42 -0.96
C ASP A 271 -21.27 4.17 -1.48
N SER A 272 -20.89 2.89 -1.63
CA SER A 272 -19.59 2.52 -2.22
C SER A 272 -19.42 3.10 -3.61
N LEU A 273 -20.43 2.94 -4.48
CA LEU A 273 -20.42 3.46 -5.85
C LEU A 273 -20.27 4.99 -5.86
N ARG A 274 -21.06 5.71 -5.09
CA ARG A 274 -20.99 7.18 -4.97
C ARG A 274 -19.57 7.66 -4.63
N ILE A 275 -18.92 6.98 -3.67
CA ILE A 275 -17.55 7.34 -3.25
C ILE A 275 -16.55 7.02 -4.36
N MET A 276 -16.65 5.85 -4.98
CA MET A 276 -15.76 5.45 -6.07
C MET A 276 -15.89 6.38 -7.29
N GLU A 277 -17.11 6.74 -7.70
CA GLU A 277 -17.35 7.69 -8.79
C GLU A 277 -16.70 9.04 -8.53
N LYS A 278 -16.85 9.56 -7.31
CA LYS A 278 -16.24 10.83 -6.89
C LYS A 278 -14.73 10.82 -6.95
N LEU A 279 -14.09 9.71 -6.62
CA LEU A 279 -12.63 9.60 -6.47
C LEU A 279 -11.92 9.13 -7.74
N LEU A 280 -12.54 8.25 -8.51
CA LEU A 280 -11.92 7.58 -9.68
C LEU A 280 -12.51 8.04 -11.02
N GLY A 281 -13.67 8.68 -11.00
CA GLY A 281 -14.44 9.02 -12.19
C GLY A 281 -15.32 7.86 -12.70
N PRO A 282 -16.36 8.17 -13.50
CA PRO A 282 -17.38 7.21 -13.91
C PRO A 282 -16.87 6.11 -14.83
N ASP A 283 -15.81 6.38 -15.60
CA ASP A 283 -15.27 5.44 -16.59
C ASP A 283 -14.25 4.43 -15.99
N HIS A 284 -13.99 4.52 -14.69
CA HIS A 284 -13.03 3.62 -14.05
C HIS A 284 -13.58 2.19 -13.95
N PRO A 285 -12.80 1.14 -14.27
CA PRO A 285 -13.27 -0.25 -14.27
C PRO A 285 -13.96 -0.70 -12.97
N SER A 286 -13.44 -0.27 -11.82
CA SER A 286 -14.05 -0.57 -10.51
C SER A 286 -15.41 0.09 -10.33
N VAL A 287 -15.63 1.28 -10.88
CA VAL A 287 -16.92 1.98 -10.85
C VAL A 287 -17.93 1.23 -11.71
N ILE A 288 -17.57 0.93 -12.96
CA ILE A 288 -18.42 0.16 -13.89
C ILE A 288 -18.84 -1.18 -13.28
N THR A 289 -17.88 -1.95 -12.75
CA THR A 289 -18.19 -3.26 -12.13
C THR A 289 -19.10 -3.12 -10.91
N THR A 290 -18.91 -2.08 -10.09
CA THR A 290 -19.74 -1.84 -8.91
C THR A 290 -21.16 -1.43 -9.30
N GLN A 291 -21.30 -0.61 -10.34
CA GLN A 291 -22.60 -0.21 -10.90
C GLN A 291 -23.37 -1.42 -11.45
N GLU A 292 -22.74 -2.27 -12.26
CA GLU A 292 -23.37 -3.48 -12.78
C GLU A 292 -23.86 -4.41 -11.66
N LYS A 293 -23.06 -4.54 -10.58
CA LYS A 293 -23.44 -5.33 -9.41
C LYS A 293 -24.64 -4.72 -8.70
N LEU A 294 -24.68 -3.39 -8.53
CA LEU A 294 -25.79 -2.66 -7.90
C LEU A 294 -27.09 -2.86 -8.69
N GLU A 295 -27.06 -2.69 -10.02
CA GLU A 295 -28.23 -2.91 -10.88
C GLU A 295 -28.76 -4.35 -10.76
N LYS A 296 -27.88 -5.34 -10.72
CA LYS A 296 -28.26 -6.75 -10.54
C LYS A 296 -28.93 -6.98 -9.20
N LEU A 297 -28.40 -6.37 -8.14
CA LEU A 297 -28.93 -6.49 -6.78
C LEU A 297 -30.29 -5.81 -6.66
N MET A 298 -30.47 -4.62 -7.25
CA MET A 298 -31.76 -3.90 -7.29
C MET A 298 -32.84 -4.70 -8.03
N ARG A 299 -32.54 -5.27 -9.21
CA ARG A 299 -33.47 -6.18 -9.93
C ARG A 299 -33.85 -7.39 -9.10
N SER A 300 -32.92 -7.92 -8.28
CA SER A 300 -33.22 -9.03 -7.36
C SER A 300 -34.18 -8.59 -6.24
N ALA A 301 -33.99 -7.39 -5.70
CA ALA A 301 -34.86 -6.80 -4.68
C ALA A 301 -36.29 -6.61 -5.22
N GLU A 302 -36.44 -6.02 -6.39
CA GLU A 302 -37.74 -5.82 -7.07
C GLU A 302 -38.51 -7.14 -7.27
N ARG A 303 -37.82 -8.17 -7.75
CA ARG A 303 -38.42 -9.52 -7.94
C ARG A 303 -38.93 -10.12 -6.62
N LYS A 304 -38.28 -9.78 -5.51
CA LYS A 304 -38.70 -10.22 -4.16
C LYS A 304 -39.68 -9.29 -3.49
N GLY A 305 -40.14 -8.22 -4.17
CA GLY A 305 -41.05 -7.21 -3.62
C GLY A 305 -40.49 -6.42 -2.45
N LEU A 306 -39.15 -6.33 -2.35
CA LEU A 306 -38.47 -5.61 -1.28
C LEU A 306 -38.39 -4.11 -1.64
N ARG A 307 -38.76 -3.24 -0.70
CA ARG A 307 -38.59 -1.80 -0.86
C ARG A 307 -37.10 -1.47 -0.63
N VAL A 308 -36.42 -0.99 -1.66
CA VAL A 308 -35.10 -0.43 -1.58
C VAL A 308 -35.23 1.09 -1.60
N ARG A 309 -34.60 1.81 -0.68
CA ARG A 309 -34.53 3.28 -0.74
C ARG A 309 -33.51 3.64 -1.82
N GLU A 310 -33.93 4.49 -2.75
CA GLU A 310 -33.05 5.19 -3.69
C GLU A 310 -32.08 6.11 -2.96
#